data_f1d657f799468165108afb2c4c898ca2
#
_entry.id   f1d657f799468165108afb2c4c898ca2
#
_cell.length_a   1.000
_cell.length_b   1.000
_cell.length_c   1.000
_cell.angle_alpha   90.00
_cell.angle_beta   90.00
_cell.angle_gamma   90.00
#
_symmetry.space_group_name_H-M   'P 1'
#
loop_
_entity.id
_entity.type
_entity.pdbx_description
1 polymer ?
#
loop_
_entity_poly.entity_id
_entity_poly.type
_entity_poly.pdbx_seq_one_letter_code
_entity_poly.pdbx_strand_id
1 'polypeptide(L)'
;MTGSELIARERARQITDEGWTREHDEQYTGNELAYAAMSYLKPVKEEVQKEIGGDVADPTFQVYTVKCEKDWPFDPMWWRPSPEDRVKELVKAGALIAAEIDRLLAEKESTLNE
;
A
#
# COMPACT_ATOMS: atom_id res chain seq x y z
N MET A 1 5.90 -20.36 -6.72
CA MET A 1 5.08 -19.74 -5.67
C MET A 1 3.79 -19.20 -6.29
N THR A 2 2.65 -19.47 -5.68
CA THR A 2 1.36 -19.01 -6.16
C THR A 2 1.10 -17.55 -5.72
N GLY A 3 0.09 -16.92 -6.33
CA GLY A 3 -0.33 -15.56 -5.93
C GLY A 3 -0.78 -15.49 -4.47
N SER A 4 -1.54 -16.49 -4.01
CA SER A 4 -1.98 -16.55 -2.61
C SER A 4 -0.81 -16.71 -1.63
N GLU A 5 0.20 -17.47 -1.99
CA GLU A 5 1.41 -17.62 -1.18
C GLU A 5 2.20 -16.30 -1.11
N LEU A 6 2.31 -15.60 -2.22
CA LEU A 6 2.97 -14.28 -2.28
C LEU A 6 2.24 -13.26 -1.41
N ILE A 7 0.91 -13.23 -1.45
CA ILE A 7 0.09 -12.35 -0.63
C ILE A 7 0.26 -12.67 0.85
N ALA A 8 0.22 -13.94 1.23
CA ALA A 8 0.41 -14.36 2.61
C ALA A 8 1.79 -13.96 3.13
N ARG A 9 2.82 -14.11 2.30
CA ARG A 9 4.20 -13.73 2.63
C ARG A 9 4.33 -12.21 2.83
N GLU A 10 3.73 -11.41 1.96
CA GLU A 10 3.74 -9.95 2.09
C GLU A 10 2.98 -9.50 3.33
N ARG A 11 1.84 -10.12 3.63
CA ARG A 11 1.09 -9.82 4.85
C ARG A 11 1.91 -10.10 6.10
N ALA A 12 2.61 -11.24 6.14
CA ALA A 12 3.51 -11.57 7.24
C ALA A 12 4.64 -10.54 7.37
N ARG A 13 5.24 -10.11 6.26
CA ARG A 13 6.28 -9.08 6.24
C ARG A 13 5.76 -7.75 6.82
N GLN A 14 4.56 -7.34 6.43
CA GLN A 14 3.95 -6.10 6.95
C GLN A 14 3.78 -6.16 8.47
N ILE A 15 3.42 -7.31 9.00
CA ILE A 15 3.27 -7.49 10.44
C ILE A 15 4.62 -7.46 11.15
N THR A 16 5.60 -8.21 10.65
CA THR A 16 6.90 -8.36 11.34
C THR A 16 7.82 -7.15 11.13
N ASP A 17 7.87 -6.62 9.93
CA ASP A 17 8.85 -5.57 9.57
C ASP A 17 8.28 -4.16 9.72
N GLU A 18 6.98 -3.98 9.46
CA GLU A 18 6.34 -2.66 9.53
C GLU A 18 5.52 -2.47 10.82
N GLY A 19 5.26 -3.53 11.57
CA GLY A 19 4.46 -3.46 12.78
C GLY A 19 2.96 -3.33 12.52
N TRP A 20 2.48 -3.66 11.34
CA TRP A 20 1.07 -3.54 10.95
C TRP A 20 0.28 -4.76 11.42
N THR A 21 0.24 -4.92 12.74
CA THR A 21 -0.53 -5.99 13.38
C THR A 21 -2.02 -5.72 13.29
N ARG A 22 -2.83 -6.74 13.58
CA ARG A 22 -4.28 -6.58 13.64
C ARG A 22 -4.69 -5.50 14.66
N GLU A 23 -4.02 -5.44 15.79
CA GLU A 23 -4.26 -4.45 16.85
C GLU A 23 -3.93 -3.04 16.36
N HIS A 24 -2.83 -2.89 15.62
CA HIS A 24 -2.47 -1.61 14.99
C HIS A 24 -3.55 -1.16 14.01
N ASP A 25 -4.08 -2.08 13.21
CA ASP A 25 -5.03 -1.79 12.14
C ASP A 25 -6.45 -1.51 12.65
N GLU A 26 -6.75 -1.81 13.92
CA GLU A 26 -8.06 -1.54 14.54
C GLU A 26 -8.50 -0.09 14.44
N GLN A 27 -7.55 0.85 14.38
CA GLN A 27 -7.84 2.27 14.24
C GLN A 27 -8.43 2.66 12.89
N TYR A 28 -8.30 1.82 11.88
CA TYR A 28 -8.67 2.14 10.49
C TYR A 28 -10.13 1.80 10.19
N THR A 29 -11.06 2.43 10.90
CA THR A 29 -12.49 2.17 10.80
C THR A 29 -13.20 2.86 9.63
N GLY A 30 -12.49 3.72 8.90
CA GLY A 30 -13.04 4.49 7.76
C GLY A 30 -12.69 3.90 6.39
N ASN A 31 -12.47 2.58 6.30
CA ASN A 31 -12.08 1.89 5.07
C ASN A 31 -10.69 2.28 4.54
N GLU A 32 -9.81 2.82 5.38
CA GLU A 32 -8.48 3.28 4.95
C GLU A 32 -7.67 2.15 4.29
N LEU A 33 -7.69 0.94 4.86
CA LEU A 33 -6.96 -0.20 4.28
C LEU A 33 -7.51 -0.60 2.92
N ALA A 34 -8.84 -0.52 2.73
CA ALA A 34 -9.47 -0.81 1.45
C ALA A 34 -9.10 0.24 0.40
N TYR A 35 -9.10 1.52 0.75
CA TYR A 35 -8.66 2.59 -0.15
C TYR A 35 -7.18 2.48 -0.52
N ALA A 36 -6.33 2.09 0.42
CA ALA A 36 -4.92 1.84 0.14
C ALA A 36 -4.76 0.68 -0.86
N ALA A 37 -5.53 -0.40 -0.68
CA ALA A 37 -5.53 -1.52 -1.62
C ALA A 37 -5.97 -1.08 -3.02
N MET A 38 -7.04 -0.28 -3.12
CA MET A 38 -7.51 0.28 -4.39
C MET A 38 -6.43 1.08 -5.10
N SER A 39 -5.65 1.84 -4.34
CA SER A 39 -4.57 2.66 -4.88
C SER A 39 -3.51 1.80 -5.57
N TYR A 40 -3.20 0.62 -5.04
CA TYR A 40 -2.27 -0.32 -5.66
C TYR A 40 -2.92 -1.15 -6.78
N LEU A 41 -4.23 -1.35 -6.76
CA LEU A 41 -4.95 -2.09 -7.81
C LEU A 41 -4.96 -1.34 -9.14
N LYS A 42 -5.00 -0.02 -9.10
CA LYS A 42 -4.92 0.81 -10.30
C LYS A 42 -3.49 0.76 -10.84
N PRO A 43 -3.29 0.37 -12.11
CA PRO A 43 -1.96 0.48 -12.68
C PRO A 43 -1.53 1.94 -12.68
N VAL A 44 -0.36 2.21 -12.11
CA VAL A 44 0.25 3.53 -12.20
C VAL A 44 0.61 3.73 -13.66
N LYS A 45 -0.18 4.55 -14.36
CA LYS A 45 0.19 5.01 -15.70
C LYS A 45 1.45 5.84 -15.56
N GLU A 46 2.32 5.73 -16.54
CA GLU A 46 3.65 6.37 -16.59
C GLU A 46 3.59 7.91 -16.61
N GLU A 47 2.78 8.53 -15.78
CA GLU A 47 2.87 9.96 -15.52
C GLU A 47 3.95 10.20 -14.46
N VAL A 48 5.15 9.75 -14.80
CA VAL A 48 6.34 10.19 -14.10
C VAL A 48 6.58 11.62 -14.56
N GLN A 49 6.22 12.58 -13.73
CA GLN A 49 6.68 13.95 -13.96
C GLN A 49 8.20 13.95 -13.80
N LYS A 50 8.87 14.09 -14.91
CA LYS A 50 10.30 14.31 -14.94
C LYS A 50 10.55 15.74 -14.45
N GLU A 51 10.73 15.91 -13.16
CA GLU A 51 11.27 17.16 -12.66
C GLU A 51 12.79 17.11 -12.81
N ILE A 52 13.31 18.05 -13.59
CA ILE A 52 14.73 18.34 -13.57
C ILE A 52 14.98 19.00 -12.21
N GLY A 53 15.65 18.25 -11.32
CA GLY A 53 16.00 18.76 -10.01
C GLY A 53 16.69 20.11 -10.11
N GLY A 54 16.39 21.02 -9.17
CA GLY A 54 16.69 22.43 -9.22
C GLY A 54 18.16 22.85 -9.20
N ASP A 55 19.11 21.97 -9.51
CA ASP A 55 20.47 22.36 -9.78
C ASP A 55 20.76 22.16 -11.27
N VAL A 56 20.72 23.29 -11.97
CA VAL A 56 20.95 23.38 -13.42
C VAL A 56 22.40 22.97 -13.77
N ALA A 57 23.28 22.85 -12.78
CA ALA A 57 24.68 22.52 -12.99
C ALA A 57 24.93 21.03 -13.24
N ASP A 58 23.97 20.14 -12.94
CA ASP A 58 24.08 18.72 -13.22
C ASP A 58 22.87 18.20 -14.02
N PRO A 59 22.96 18.25 -15.36
CA PRO A 59 21.88 17.80 -16.24
C PRO A 59 21.63 16.28 -16.17
N THR A 60 22.45 15.53 -15.43
CA THR A 60 22.27 14.09 -15.24
C THR A 60 21.44 13.78 -14.00
N PHE A 61 21.20 14.75 -13.13
CA PHE A 61 20.38 14.59 -11.93
C PHE A 61 18.89 14.71 -12.31
N GLN A 62 18.24 13.57 -12.41
CA GLN A 62 16.82 13.49 -12.73
C GLN A 62 16.07 12.97 -11.51
N VAL A 63 15.17 13.80 -10.93
CA VAL A 63 14.27 13.36 -9.86
C VAL A 63 12.96 12.94 -10.50
N TYR A 64 12.62 11.67 -10.33
CA TYR A 64 11.33 11.15 -10.74
C TYR A 64 10.40 11.17 -9.53
N THR A 65 9.39 12.04 -9.56
CA THR A 65 8.34 12.02 -8.56
C THR A 65 7.12 11.30 -9.12
N VAL A 66 6.75 10.19 -8.47
CA VAL A 66 5.48 9.52 -8.77
C VAL A 66 4.39 10.28 -8.04
N LYS A 67 3.40 10.76 -8.80
CA LYS A 67 2.26 11.45 -8.22
C LYS A 67 1.50 10.51 -7.31
N CYS A 68 1.25 10.95 -6.06
CA CYS A 68 0.47 10.17 -5.10
C CYS A 68 -0.95 9.95 -5.63
N GLU A 69 -1.43 8.71 -5.54
CA GLU A 69 -2.78 8.37 -5.93
C GLU A 69 -3.79 9.12 -5.03
N LYS A 70 -4.83 9.70 -5.63
CA LYS A 70 -5.81 10.53 -4.92
C LYS A 70 -6.57 9.77 -3.82
N ASP A 71 -6.72 8.45 -3.97
CA ASP A 71 -7.43 7.61 -3.01
C ASP A 71 -6.55 7.11 -1.88
N TRP A 72 -5.24 7.42 -1.91
CA TRP A 72 -4.29 7.03 -0.88
C TRP A 72 -4.64 7.72 0.44
N PRO A 73 -5.04 6.97 1.49
CA PRO A 73 -5.57 7.55 2.72
C PRO A 73 -4.51 7.91 3.76
N PHE A 74 -3.25 7.52 3.51
CA PHE A 74 -2.15 7.72 4.43
C PHE A 74 -1.24 8.85 3.96
N ASP A 75 -0.20 9.13 4.75
CA ASP A 75 0.81 10.11 4.36
C ASP A 75 1.39 9.77 2.98
N PRO A 76 1.50 10.73 2.07
CA PRO A 76 2.06 10.50 0.73
C PRO A 76 3.44 9.85 0.73
N MET A 77 4.25 10.03 1.78
CA MET A 77 5.57 9.40 1.88
C MET A 77 5.50 7.87 1.94
N TRP A 78 4.36 7.33 2.36
CA TRP A 78 4.13 5.88 2.43
C TRP A 78 3.61 5.28 1.14
N TRP A 79 3.29 6.12 0.17
CA TRP A 79 2.90 5.69 -1.16
C TRP A 79 4.13 5.21 -1.92
N ARG A 80 4.25 3.90 -2.09
CA ARG A 80 5.42 3.27 -2.71
C ARG A 80 5.00 2.33 -3.85
N PRO A 81 4.54 2.88 -4.97
CA PRO A 81 4.21 2.07 -6.13
C PRO A 81 5.47 1.48 -6.76
N SER A 82 5.29 0.36 -7.45
CA SER A 82 6.34 -0.30 -8.21
C SER A 82 5.83 -0.51 -9.64
N PRO A 83 5.78 0.56 -10.46
CA PRO A 83 5.20 0.48 -11.81
C PRO A 83 5.89 -0.53 -12.71
N GLU A 84 7.16 -0.80 -12.46
CA GLU A 84 7.98 -1.79 -13.18
C GLU A 84 7.70 -3.23 -12.72
N ASP A 85 6.98 -3.41 -11.63
CA ASP A 85 6.68 -4.74 -11.07
C ASP A 85 5.20 -4.83 -10.68
N ARG A 86 4.37 -5.14 -11.65
CA ARG A 86 2.92 -5.21 -11.46
C ARG A 86 2.52 -6.32 -10.48
N VAL A 87 3.25 -7.43 -10.47
CA VAL A 87 3.02 -8.51 -9.50
C VAL A 87 3.18 -8.01 -8.08
N LYS A 88 4.25 -7.26 -7.82
CA LYS A 88 4.51 -6.66 -6.50
C LYS A 88 3.38 -5.72 -6.06
N GLU A 89 2.87 -4.90 -6.95
CA GLU A 89 1.75 -3.99 -6.65
C GLU A 89 0.48 -4.77 -6.29
N LEU A 90 0.14 -5.79 -7.07
CA LEU A 90 -1.03 -6.63 -6.81
C LEU A 90 -0.90 -7.40 -5.50
N VAL A 91 0.31 -7.87 -5.18
CA VAL A 91 0.60 -8.56 -3.93
C VAL A 91 0.41 -7.62 -2.73
N LYS A 92 0.87 -6.39 -2.82
CA LYS A 92 0.65 -5.36 -1.78
C LYS A 92 -0.85 -5.09 -1.60
N ALA A 93 -1.58 -4.93 -2.69
CA ALA A 93 -3.03 -4.73 -2.64
C ALA A 93 -3.73 -5.91 -1.95
N GLY A 94 -3.36 -7.14 -2.31
CA GLY A 94 -3.91 -8.35 -1.70
C GLY A 94 -3.64 -8.43 -0.19
N ALA A 95 -2.43 -8.06 0.23
CA ALA A 95 -2.06 -8.04 1.65
C ALA A 95 -2.88 -7.00 2.43
N LEU A 96 -3.12 -5.83 1.86
CA LEU A 96 -3.97 -4.80 2.46
C LEU A 96 -5.43 -5.24 2.55
N ILE A 97 -5.93 -5.95 1.54
CA ILE A 97 -7.27 -6.55 1.58
C ILE A 97 -7.36 -7.57 2.71
N ALA A 98 -6.36 -8.43 2.84
CA ALA A 98 -6.30 -9.41 3.92
C ALA A 98 -6.31 -8.73 5.30
N ALA A 99 -5.56 -7.65 5.45
CA ALA A 99 -5.53 -6.85 6.68
C ALA A 99 -6.91 -6.29 7.03
N GLU A 100 -7.64 -5.76 6.04
CA GLU A 100 -8.99 -5.23 6.25
C GLU A 100 -9.97 -6.32 6.63
N ILE A 101 -9.88 -7.49 6.00
CA ILE A 101 -10.72 -8.64 6.36
C ILE A 101 -10.44 -9.06 7.81
N ASP A 102 -9.18 -9.15 8.20
CA ASP A 102 -8.80 -9.50 9.57
C ASP A 102 -9.36 -8.49 10.57
N ARG A 103 -9.28 -7.20 10.25
CA ARG A 103 -9.83 -6.13 11.10
C ARG A 103 -11.34 -6.27 11.27
N LEU A 104 -12.05 -6.49 10.17
CA LEU A 104 -13.51 -6.65 10.19
C LEU A 104 -13.94 -7.89 10.95
N LEU A 105 -13.21 -8.99 10.81
CA LEU A 105 -13.48 -10.22 11.55
C LEU A 105 -13.25 -10.01 13.06
N ALA A 106 -12.21 -9.29 13.44
CA ALA A 106 -11.95 -8.97 14.84
C ALA A 106 -13.04 -8.08 15.43
N GLU A 107 -13.52 -7.10 14.68
CA GLU A 107 -14.63 -6.22 15.08
C GLU A 107 -15.91 -7.02 15.28
N LYS A 108 -16.21 -7.96 14.41
CA LYS A 108 -17.37 -8.85 14.51
C LYS A 108 -17.29 -9.75 15.73
N GLU A 109 -16.13 -10.32 16.01
CA GLU A 109 -15.90 -11.16 17.21
C GLU A 109 -16.10 -10.35 18.49
N SER A 110 -15.57 -9.13 18.55
CA SER A 110 -15.74 -8.22 19.69
C SER A 110 -17.22 -7.91 19.94
N THR A 111 -18.01 -7.68 18.91
CA THR A 111 -19.46 -7.43 19.02
C THR A 111 -20.19 -8.65 19.54
N LEU A 112 -19.80 -9.86 19.15
CA LEU A 112 -20.43 -11.11 19.61
C LEU A 112 -20.14 -11.43 21.09
N ASN A 113 -19.06 -10.87 21.62
CA ASN A 113 -18.64 -11.12 23.01
C ASN A 113 -19.16 -10.08 24.02
N GLU A 114 -19.90 -9.10 23.56
CA GLU A 114 -20.55 -8.10 24.43
C GLU A 114 -21.85 -8.61 25.07
#